data_3d07e95fa31d9cfb97feeb9b45b23b35
#
_entry.id   3d07e95fa31d9cfb97feeb9b45b23b35
#
_cell.length_a   1.000
_cell.length_b   1.000
_cell.length_c   1.000
_cell.angle_alpha   90.00
_cell.angle_beta   90.00
_cell.angle_gamma   90.00
#
_symmetry.space_group_name_H-M   'P 1'
#
loop_
_entity.id
_entity.type
_entity.pdbx_description
1 polymer ?
#
loop_
_entity_poly.entity_id
_entity_poly.type
_entity_poly.pdbx_seq_one_letter_code
_entity_poly.pdbx_strand_id
1 'polypeptide(L)'
;MQENKTKNIVFVGNNVRAAEMAARLPEKNVMFAFASSAGHRESDHVASADLRKMTIGQLVGAQSNEKLIGQIFDGTKYKITYEPNMGDYLLCHAAFVIPAVFACYKTDGNLKKVKKDNAYLNRLIDANIEGYRAIKNAGHKILPKEDNEFEGSAYRKTCFRFFKLMCATSLGKICISDHAMNAVDEMSALNRDLKKFFDENSAEYPIWQELEKECGRYLK
;
A
#
# COMPACT_ATOMS: atom_id res chain seq x y z
N MET A 1 -2.25 -0.83 -24.52
CA MET A 1 -2.23 -2.23 -24.00
C MET A 1 -3.20 -3.16 -24.75
N GLN A 2 -4.33 -2.69 -25.22
CA GLN A 2 -5.29 -3.51 -25.99
C GLN A 2 -4.69 -4.08 -27.28
N GLU A 3 -3.82 -3.34 -27.96
CA GLU A 3 -3.12 -3.76 -29.19
C GLU A 3 -1.94 -4.73 -28.94
N ASN A 4 -1.52 -4.88 -27.69
CA ASN A 4 -0.43 -5.80 -27.34
C ASN A 4 -0.92 -7.26 -27.42
N LYS A 5 -0.20 -8.10 -28.13
CA LYS A 5 -0.52 -9.54 -28.30
C LYS A 5 -0.29 -10.38 -27.04
N THR A 6 0.40 -9.85 -26.02
CA THR A 6 0.62 -10.53 -24.74
C THR A 6 -0.72 -10.83 -24.05
N LYS A 7 -0.94 -12.08 -23.67
CA LYS A 7 -2.17 -12.51 -22.99
C LYS A 7 -2.10 -12.25 -21.47
N ASN A 8 -0.93 -12.40 -20.87
CA ASN A 8 -0.73 -12.27 -19.43
C ASN A 8 -0.14 -10.90 -19.11
N ILE A 9 -0.78 -10.16 -18.22
CA ILE A 9 -0.35 -8.83 -17.77
C ILE A 9 -0.29 -8.84 -16.26
N VAL A 10 0.81 -8.34 -15.70
CA VAL A 10 0.97 -8.12 -14.26
C VAL A 10 1.15 -6.63 -14.01
N PHE A 11 0.26 -6.03 -13.24
CA PHE A 11 0.43 -4.68 -12.71
C PHE A 11 1.12 -4.76 -11.36
N VAL A 12 2.28 -4.11 -11.23
CA VAL A 12 3.08 -4.11 -10.00
C VAL A 12 3.05 -2.73 -9.37
N GLY A 13 2.69 -2.65 -8.10
CA GLY A 13 2.69 -1.41 -7.30
C GLY A 13 1.37 -1.16 -6.59
N ASN A 14 1.26 0.04 -5.99
CA ASN A 14 0.05 0.49 -5.29
C ASN A 14 -1.12 0.66 -6.28
N ASN A 15 -2.29 0.16 -5.92
CA ASN A 15 -3.46 0.27 -6.77
C ASN A 15 -4.75 -0.01 -5.99
N VAL A 16 -5.60 0.99 -5.84
CA VAL A 16 -6.95 0.81 -5.24
C VAL A 16 -8.04 0.62 -6.30
N ARG A 17 -7.69 0.71 -7.59
CA ARG A 17 -8.62 0.60 -8.72
C ARG A 17 -8.38 -0.67 -9.54
N ALA A 18 -7.92 -1.73 -8.89
CA ALA A 18 -7.54 -2.97 -9.57
C ALA A 18 -8.69 -3.57 -10.41
N ALA A 19 -9.92 -3.56 -9.88
CA ALA A 19 -11.10 -4.06 -10.59
C ALA A 19 -11.41 -3.24 -11.86
N GLU A 20 -11.34 -1.90 -11.78
CA GLU A 20 -11.55 -1.03 -12.94
C GLU A 20 -10.48 -1.25 -14.02
N MET A 21 -9.22 -1.44 -13.61
CA MET A 21 -8.12 -1.71 -14.55
C MET A 21 -8.31 -3.04 -15.24
N ALA A 22 -8.67 -4.09 -14.50
CA ALA A 22 -8.93 -5.40 -15.09
C ALA A 22 -10.12 -5.36 -16.07
N ALA A 23 -11.21 -4.66 -15.72
CA ALA A 23 -12.39 -4.51 -16.58
C ALA A 23 -12.09 -3.83 -17.93
N ARG A 24 -11.05 -2.99 -18.02
CA ARG A 24 -10.60 -2.38 -19.28
C ARG A 24 -9.84 -3.34 -20.19
N LEU A 25 -9.52 -4.53 -19.74
CA LEU A 25 -8.71 -5.53 -20.43
C LEU A 25 -9.40 -6.92 -20.40
N PRO A 26 -10.65 -7.04 -20.87
CA PRO A 26 -11.45 -8.26 -20.69
C PRO A 26 -10.85 -9.48 -21.40
N GLU A 27 -10.06 -9.26 -22.46
CA GLU A 27 -9.41 -10.33 -23.25
C GLU A 27 -8.02 -10.72 -22.68
N LYS A 28 -7.62 -10.12 -21.56
CA LYS A 28 -6.31 -10.36 -20.95
C LYS A 28 -6.46 -11.12 -19.64
N ASN A 29 -5.46 -11.94 -19.37
CA ASN A 29 -5.27 -12.52 -18.06
C ASN A 29 -4.53 -11.51 -17.18
N VAL A 30 -5.27 -10.79 -16.34
CA VAL A 30 -4.73 -9.68 -15.54
C VAL A 30 -4.43 -10.15 -14.13
N MET A 31 -3.21 -9.94 -13.73
CA MET A 31 -2.71 -10.19 -12.37
C MET A 31 -2.24 -8.88 -11.74
N PHE A 32 -2.20 -8.85 -10.42
CA PHE A 32 -1.68 -7.74 -9.66
C PHE A 32 -0.59 -8.21 -8.71
N ALA A 33 0.37 -7.35 -8.43
CA ALA A 33 1.46 -7.68 -7.53
C ALA A 33 1.89 -6.47 -6.70
N PHE A 34 2.38 -6.75 -5.51
CA PHE A 34 3.08 -5.79 -4.69
C PHE A 34 4.45 -6.36 -4.30
N ALA A 35 5.52 -5.70 -4.75
CA ALA A 35 6.88 -6.05 -4.41
C ALA A 35 7.29 -5.35 -3.11
N SER A 36 7.83 -6.11 -2.14
CA SER A 36 8.42 -5.54 -0.92
C SER A 36 9.81 -4.97 -1.24
N SER A 37 9.84 -3.99 -2.13
CA SER A 37 11.01 -3.25 -2.54
C SER A 37 10.67 -1.77 -2.65
N ALA A 38 11.63 -0.92 -2.37
CA ALA A 38 11.51 0.52 -2.53
C ALA A 38 12.83 1.11 -2.99
N GLY A 39 12.77 2.27 -3.61
CA GLY A 39 13.97 2.96 -4.04
C GLY A 39 13.63 4.25 -4.76
N HIS A 40 14.67 5.01 -5.04
CA HIS A 40 14.57 6.23 -5.83
C HIS A 40 15.77 6.32 -6.79
N ARG A 41 15.57 7.04 -7.85
CA ARG A 41 16.65 7.31 -8.82
C ARG A 41 17.49 8.50 -8.33
N GLU A 42 18.77 8.33 -8.32
CA GLU A 42 19.76 9.40 -8.24
C GLU A 42 20.32 9.71 -9.65
N SER A 43 21.25 10.65 -9.76
CA SER A 43 21.73 11.11 -11.08
C SER A 43 22.28 9.99 -11.95
N ASP A 44 23.00 9.04 -11.38
CA ASP A 44 23.79 8.01 -12.07
C ASP A 44 23.46 6.57 -11.60
N HIS A 45 22.65 6.40 -10.53
CA HIS A 45 22.28 5.09 -10.01
C HIS A 45 20.90 5.06 -9.39
N VAL A 46 20.45 3.88 -8.97
CA VAL A 46 19.22 3.66 -8.20
C VAL A 46 19.58 3.22 -6.80
N ALA A 47 19.26 4.05 -5.81
CA ALA A 47 19.31 3.65 -4.42
C ALA A 47 18.05 2.82 -4.09
N SER A 48 18.23 1.57 -3.65
CA SER A 48 17.09 0.68 -3.42
C SER A 48 17.29 -0.22 -2.21
N ALA A 49 16.16 -0.63 -1.61
CA ALA A 49 16.06 -1.72 -0.65
C ALA A 49 15.10 -2.76 -1.22
N ASP A 50 15.60 -3.97 -1.48
CA ASP A 50 14.81 -5.08 -1.99
C ASP A 50 14.83 -6.24 -0.99
N LEU A 51 13.67 -6.53 -0.38
CA LEU A 51 13.48 -7.63 0.55
C LEU A 51 13.27 -8.98 -0.17
N ARG A 52 13.27 -8.98 -1.50
CA ARG A 52 13.03 -10.18 -2.34
C ARG A 52 11.75 -10.92 -1.96
N LYS A 53 10.71 -10.16 -1.65
CA LYS A 53 9.37 -10.68 -1.36
C LYS A 53 8.38 -10.02 -2.31
N MET A 54 7.42 -10.77 -2.78
CA MET A 54 6.35 -10.26 -3.61
C MET A 54 5.05 -11.00 -3.27
N THR A 55 3.99 -10.25 -3.05
CA THR A 55 2.63 -10.78 -3.03
C THR A 55 2.06 -10.57 -4.43
N ILE A 56 1.56 -11.64 -5.05
CA ILE A 56 1.07 -11.61 -6.43
C ILE A 56 -0.12 -12.56 -6.58
N GLY A 57 -1.09 -12.19 -7.39
CA GLY A 57 -2.27 -13.00 -7.66
C GLY A 57 -3.27 -12.30 -8.55
N GLN A 58 -4.52 -12.72 -8.48
CA GLN A 58 -5.63 -12.18 -9.28
C GLN A 58 -6.71 -11.56 -8.41
N LEU A 59 -7.73 -11.02 -9.06
CA LEU A 59 -8.96 -10.59 -8.41
C LEU A 59 -9.86 -11.78 -8.10
N VAL A 60 -10.76 -11.61 -7.14
CA VAL A 60 -11.79 -12.62 -6.81
C VAL A 60 -12.62 -12.96 -8.04
N GLY A 61 -12.86 -14.25 -8.25
CA GLY A 61 -13.62 -14.76 -9.40
C GLY A 61 -12.83 -14.91 -10.71
N ALA A 62 -11.60 -14.40 -10.79
CA ALA A 62 -10.73 -14.64 -11.93
C ALA A 62 -10.07 -16.03 -11.85
N GLN A 63 -9.62 -16.54 -13.01
CA GLN A 63 -8.93 -17.81 -13.09
C GLN A 63 -7.63 -17.79 -12.28
N SER A 64 -7.36 -18.85 -11.53
CA SER A 64 -6.11 -18.98 -10.77
C SER A 64 -4.89 -19.03 -11.69
N ASN A 65 -3.89 -18.24 -11.35
CA ASN A 65 -2.60 -18.16 -12.03
C ASN A 65 -1.44 -18.68 -11.19
N GLU A 66 -1.73 -19.34 -10.08
CA GLU A 66 -0.71 -19.80 -9.12
C GLU A 66 0.37 -20.65 -9.77
N LYS A 67 -0.02 -21.60 -10.63
CA LYS A 67 0.93 -22.46 -11.37
C LYS A 67 1.82 -21.63 -12.31
N LEU A 68 1.25 -20.68 -13.04
CA LEU A 68 2.00 -19.81 -13.94
C LEU A 68 3.01 -18.95 -13.15
N ILE A 69 2.56 -18.37 -12.04
CA ILE A 69 3.40 -17.56 -11.16
C ILE A 69 4.55 -18.41 -10.61
N GLY A 70 4.27 -19.63 -10.15
CA GLY A 70 5.28 -20.57 -9.69
C GLY A 70 6.35 -20.84 -10.76
N GLN A 71 5.94 -21.05 -12.01
CA GLN A 71 6.87 -21.28 -13.13
C GLN A 71 7.72 -20.03 -13.46
N ILE A 72 7.13 -18.83 -13.41
CA ILE A 72 7.86 -17.57 -13.72
C ILE A 72 8.96 -17.31 -12.68
N PHE A 73 8.71 -17.60 -11.43
CA PHE A 73 9.64 -17.31 -10.34
C PHE A 73 10.49 -18.53 -9.90
N ASP A 74 10.33 -19.66 -10.56
CA ASP A 74 11.14 -20.87 -10.28
C ASP A 74 12.62 -20.55 -10.43
N GLY A 75 13.44 -21.06 -9.51
CA GLY A 75 14.88 -20.81 -9.47
C GLY A 75 15.29 -19.38 -9.11
N THR A 76 14.36 -18.44 -8.89
CA THR A 76 14.68 -17.08 -8.43
C THR A 76 14.88 -17.03 -6.92
N LYS A 77 15.49 -15.92 -6.43
CA LYS A 77 15.63 -15.67 -4.98
C LYS A 77 14.39 -14.99 -4.36
N TYR A 78 13.33 -14.75 -5.14
CA TYR A 78 12.11 -14.12 -4.65
C TYR A 78 11.26 -15.10 -3.85
N LYS A 79 10.80 -14.65 -2.69
CA LYS A 79 9.76 -15.34 -1.90
C LYS A 79 8.40 -14.85 -2.37
N ILE A 80 7.68 -15.70 -3.07
CA ILE A 80 6.37 -15.37 -3.61
C ILE A 80 5.28 -15.81 -2.63
N THR A 81 4.37 -14.89 -2.33
CA THR A 81 3.10 -15.18 -1.67
C THR A 81 2.00 -15.02 -2.71
N TYR A 82 1.28 -16.12 -2.98
CA TYR A 82 0.13 -16.08 -3.86
C TYR A 82 -1.11 -15.62 -3.09
N GLU A 83 -1.75 -14.55 -3.57
CA GLU A 83 -2.97 -13.99 -2.97
C GLU A 83 -4.12 -14.04 -3.99
N PRO A 84 -5.15 -14.87 -3.75
CA PRO A 84 -6.28 -15.00 -4.67
C PRO A 84 -7.24 -13.80 -4.64
N ASN A 85 -7.04 -12.86 -3.72
CA ASN A 85 -7.83 -11.65 -3.59
C ASN A 85 -6.93 -10.40 -3.54
N MET A 86 -6.21 -10.15 -4.61
CA MET A 86 -5.31 -9.00 -4.70
C MET A 86 -6.05 -7.65 -4.66
N GLY A 87 -7.33 -7.60 -4.99
CA GLY A 87 -8.12 -6.37 -4.86
C GLY A 87 -8.18 -5.88 -3.42
N ASP A 88 -8.62 -6.74 -2.51
CA ASP A 88 -8.70 -6.42 -1.08
C ASP A 88 -7.31 -6.22 -0.46
N TYR A 89 -6.33 -7.02 -0.88
CA TYR A 89 -4.94 -6.86 -0.42
C TYR A 89 -4.40 -5.46 -0.74
N LEU A 90 -4.59 -4.98 -1.97
CA LEU A 90 -4.08 -3.67 -2.39
C LEU A 90 -4.83 -2.51 -1.73
N LEU A 91 -6.15 -2.65 -1.51
CA LEU A 91 -6.93 -1.69 -0.72
C LEU A 91 -6.38 -1.57 0.71
N CYS A 92 -6.21 -2.70 1.40
CA CYS A 92 -5.67 -2.72 2.76
C CYS A 92 -4.23 -2.18 2.81
N HIS A 93 -3.40 -2.56 1.84
CA HIS A 93 -2.03 -2.07 1.76
C HIS A 93 -1.99 -0.55 1.61
N ALA A 94 -2.81 0.02 0.73
CA ALA A 94 -2.90 1.47 0.55
C ALA A 94 -3.39 2.17 1.82
N ALA A 95 -4.42 1.63 2.50
CA ALA A 95 -4.91 2.16 3.77
C ALA A 95 -3.89 2.09 4.92
N PHE A 96 -2.92 1.17 4.84
CA PHE A 96 -1.80 1.10 5.77
C PHE A 96 -0.66 2.08 5.43
N VAL A 97 -0.36 2.26 4.14
CA VAL A 97 0.78 3.06 3.67
C VAL A 97 0.51 4.56 3.75
N ILE A 98 -0.69 5.02 3.39
CA ILE A 98 -0.99 6.46 3.31
C ILE A 98 -0.82 7.18 4.66
N PRO A 99 -1.21 6.67 5.83
CA PRO A 99 -0.86 7.30 7.11
C PRO A 99 0.64 7.51 7.31
N ALA A 100 1.49 6.56 6.87
CA ALA A 100 2.95 6.74 6.93
C ALA A 100 3.43 7.85 5.99
N VAL A 101 2.79 8.00 4.82
CA VAL A 101 3.05 9.10 3.87
C VAL A 101 2.69 10.46 4.50
N PHE A 102 1.60 10.55 5.25
CA PHE A 102 1.27 11.78 6.01
C PHE A 102 2.39 12.19 6.95
N ALA A 103 3.00 11.23 7.66
CA ALA A 103 4.15 11.54 8.51
C ALA A 103 5.36 12.06 7.70
N CYS A 104 5.60 11.54 6.50
CA CYS A 104 6.65 12.03 5.61
C CYS A 104 6.39 13.47 5.20
N TYR A 105 5.20 13.77 4.75
CA TYR A 105 4.85 15.10 4.24
C TYR A 105 4.82 16.16 5.35
N LYS A 106 4.27 15.84 6.53
CA LYS A 106 4.33 16.72 7.71
C LYS A 106 5.75 17.10 8.11
N THR A 107 6.71 16.21 7.87
CA THR A 107 8.10 16.38 8.33
C THR A 107 9.08 16.74 7.23
N ASP A 108 8.59 16.99 6.01
CA ASP A 108 9.44 17.19 4.82
C ASP A 108 10.45 16.05 4.63
N GLY A 109 9.98 14.80 4.75
CA GLY A 109 10.79 13.59 4.61
C GLY A 109 11.65 13.22 5.82
N ASN A 110 11.68 14.01 6.88
CA ASN A 110 12.48 13.71 8.07
C ASN A 110 11.66 13.02 9.17
N LEU A 111 11.38 11.74 8.99
CA LEU A 111 10.61 10.92 9.94
C LEU A 111 11.20 10.88 11.36
N LYS A 112 12.51 11.21 11.53
CA LYS A 112 13.12 11.27 12.86
C LYS A 112 12.48 12.31 13.75
N LYS A 113 11.84 13.34 13.17
CA LYS A 113 11.12 14.39 13.91
C LYS A 113 9.93 13.83 14.71
N VAL A 114 9.26 12.80 14.20
CA VAL A 114 8.07 12.20 14.83
C VAL A 114 8.34 10.90 15.59
N LYS A 115 9.55 10.34 15.54
CA LYS A 115 9.87 9.05 16.20
C LYS A 115 9.65 9.04 17.72
N LYS A 116 9.68 10.19 18.39
CA LYS A 116 9.43 10.36 19.83
C LYS A 116 8.02 10.86 20.14
N ASP A 117 7.27 11.28 19.13
CA ASP A 117 5.90 11.75 19.27
C ASP A 117 4.93 10.56 19.28
N ASN A 118 4.79 9.95 20.45
CA ASN A 118 3.94 8.77 20.61
C ASN A 118 2.45 9.11 20.33
N ALA A 119 2.01 10.32 20.60
CA ALA A 119 0.64 10.75 20.31
C ALA A 119 0.40 10.78 18.80
N TYR A 120 1.32 11.38 18.04
CA TYR A 120 1.25 11.42 16.60
C TYR A 120 1.31 10.02 15.97
N LEU A 121 2.22 9.14 16.44
CA LEU A 121 2.29 7.77 15.96
C LEU A 121 1.00 6.99 16.21
N ASN A 122 0.31 7.23 17.33
CA ASN A 122 -1.00 6.62 17.58
C ASN A 122 -2.07 7.15 16.61
N ARG A 123 -2.05 8.45 16.27
CA ARG A 123 -2.98 9.00 15.25
C ARG A 123 -2.79 8.36 13.87
N LEU A 124 -1.54 8.02 13.47
CA LEU A 124 -1.30 7.28 12.23
C LEU A 124 -1.99 5.90 12.25
N ILE A 125 -1.96 5.24 13.41
CA ILE A 125 -2.63 3.94 13.60
C ILE A 125 -4.14 4.12 13.60
N ASP A 126 -4.66 5.17 14.24
CA ASP A 126 -6.09 5.48 14.23
C ASP A 126 -6.60 5.71 12.81
N ALA A 127 -5.89 6.47 11.98
CA ALA A 127 -6.23 6.66 10.58
C ALA A 127 -6.19 5.35 9.78
N ASN A 128 -5.21 4.48 10.02
CA ASN A 128 -5.20 3.16 9.39
C ASN A 128 -6.40 2.31 9.83
N ILE A 129 -6.79 2.34 11.10
CA ILE A 129 -7.97 1.65 11.63
C ILE A 129 -9.25 2.20 10.98
N GLU A 130 -9.38 3.53 10.80
CA GLU A 130 -10.49 4.13 10.06
C GLU A 130 -10.56 3.59 8.62
N GLY A 131 -9.44 3.54 7.92
CA GLY A 131 -9.36 2.97 6.58
C GLY A 131 -9.75 1.49 6.51
N TYR A 132 -9.26 0.68 7.44
CA TYR A 132 -9.62 -0.75 7.51
C TYR A 132 -11.09 -0.94 7.86
N ARG A 133 -11.65 -0.10 8.73
CA ARG A 133 -13.08 -0.13 9.07
C ARG A 133 -13.93 0.22 7.85
N ALA A 134 -13.54 1.22 7.08
CA ALA A 134 -14.21 1.57 5.82
C ALA A 134 -14.20 0.40 4.83
N ILE A 135 -13.05 -0.23 4.64
CA ILE A 135 -12.88 -1.40 3.77
C ILE A 135 -13.75 -2.58 4.22
N LYS A 136 -13.74 -2.90 5.52
CA LYS A 136 -14.53 -3.99 6.09
C LYS A 136 -16.03 -3.74 5.98
N ASN A 137 -16.48 -2.51 6.26
CA ASN A 137 -17.89 -2.12 6.18
C ASN A 137 -18.41 -2.12 4.74
N ALA A 138 -17.55 -1.87 3.76
CA ALA A 138 -17.85 -2.02 2.33
C ALA A 138 -17.93 -3.48 1.86
N GLY A 139 -17.74 -4.47 2.75
CA GLY A 139 -17.86 -5.89 2.45
C GLY A 139 -16.56 -6.55 1.97
N HIS A 140 -15.45 -5.84 1.99
CA HIS A 140 -14.12 -6.36 1.65
C HIS A 140 -13.47 -7.10 2.82
N LYS A 141 -12.54 -8.00 2.53
CA LYS A 141 -11.74 -8.70 3.54
C LYS A 141 -10.54 -7.87 3.95
N ILE A 142 -10.20 -7.91 5.22
CA ILE A 142 -8.94 -7.34 5.67
C ILE A 142 -7.81 -8.34 5.38
N LEU A 143 -6.81 -7.87 4.64
CA LEU A 143 -5.63 -8.64 4.22
C LEU A 143 -4.34 -7.82 4.45
N PRO A 144 -3.24 -8.48 4.88
CA PRO A 144 -3.14 -9.91 5.17
C PRO A 144 -4.04 -10.34 6.34
N LYS A 145 -4.31 -11.64 6.47
CA LYS A 145 -5.25 -12.18 7.48
C LYS A 145 -4.84 -11.86 8.93
N GLU A 146 -3.57 -11.66 9.16
CA GLU A 146 -3.01 -11.28 10.45
C GLU A 146 -3.56 -9.93 10.96
N ASP A 147 -4.03 -9.10 10.04
CA ASP A 147 -4.60 -7.79 10.34
C ASP A 147 -6.12 -7.82 10.61
N ASN A 148 -6.78 -8.99 10.55
CA ASN A 148 -8.23 -9.09 10.78
C ASN A 148 -8.69 -8.50 12.13
N GLU A 149 -7.83 -8.61 13.16
CA GLU A 149 -8.10 -8.08 14.51
C GLU A 149 -7.56 -6.65 14.68
N PHE A 150 -7.64 -5.83 13.62
CA PHE A 150 -7.04 -4.50 13.55
C PHE A 150 -7.54 -3.52 14.63
N GLU A 151 -8.70 -3.73 15.22
CA GLU A 151 -9.20 -2.93 16.35
C GLU A 151 -8.61 -3.35 17.70
N GLY A 152 -7.94 -4.51 17.73
CA GLY A 152 -7.37 -5.07 18.95
C GLY A 152 -6.09 -4.39 19.43
N SER A 153 -5.82 -4.50 20.73
CA SER A 153 -4.61 -3.93 21.35
C SER A 153 -3.32 -4.56 20.82
N ALA A 154 -3.35 -5.80 20.37
CA ALA A 154 -2.20 -6.51 19.81
C ALA A 154 -1.78 -5.89 18.47
N TYR A 155 -2.74 -5.64 17.57
CA TYR A 155 -2.52 -4.95 16.30
C TYR A 155 -1.92 -3.56 16.54
N ARG A 156 -2.55 -2.75 17.39
CA ARG A 156 -2.08 -1.41 17.75
C ARG A 156 -0.62 -1.43 18.26
N LYS A 157 -0.26 -2.36 19.15
CA LYS A 157 1.11 -2.50 19.65
C LYS A 157 2.10 -2.86 18.53
N THR A 158 1.70 -3.73 17.62
CA THR A 158 2.54 -4.14 16.48
C THR A 158 2.77 -2.98 15.53
N CYS A 159 1.73 -2.26 15.12
CA CYS A 159 1.82 -1.07 14.27
C CYS A 159 2.64 0.03 14.93
N PHE A 160 2.47 0.27 16.23
CA PHE A 160 3.24 1.26 16.96
C PHE A 160 4.74 0.95 16.92
N ARG A 161 5.12 -0.30 17.17
CA ARG A 161 6.53 -0.74 17.09
C ARG A 161 7.07 -0.59 15.68
N PHE A 162 6.27 -0.98 14.67
CA PHE A 162 6.62 -0.84 13.27
C PHE A 162 6.88 0.63 12.89
N PHE A 163 5.92 1.54 13.11
CA PHE A 163 6.09 2.95 12.79
C PHE A 163 7.27 3.56 13.54
N LYS A 164 7.43 3.24 14.84
CA LYS A 164 8.56 3.74 15.62
C LYS A 164 9.90 3.28 15.07
N LEU A 165 10.01 2.03 14.64
CA LEU A 165 11.20 1.47 14.00
C LEU A 165 11.46 2.14 12.64
N MET A 166 10.44 2.27 11.81
CA MET A 166 10.56 2.90 10.49
C MET A 166 10.97 4.37 10.61
N CYS A 167 10.43 5.11 11.57
CA CYS A 167 10.84 6.50 11.83
C CYS A 167 12.29 6.63 12.36
N ALA A 168 12.90 5.54 12.84
CA ALA A 168 14.23 5.57 13.45
C ALA A 168 15.35 5.06 12.53
N THR A 169 15.04 4.35 11.47
CA THR A 169 16.02 3.57 10.68
C THR A 169 16.23 4.08 9.26
N SER A 170 17.38 3.73 8.66
CA SER A 170 17.65 3.96 7.24
C SER A 170 16.69 3.17 6.33
N LEU A 171 16.22 2.00 6.79
CA LEU A 171 15.21 1.24 6.05
C LEU A 171 13.91 2.04 5.90
N GLY A 172 13.43 2.65 6.97
CA GLY A 172 12.25 3.52 6.90
C GLY A 172 12.49 4.77 6.05
N LYS A 173 13.71 5.30 6.04
CA LYS A 173 14.06 6.39 5.11
C LYS A 173 13.87 5.93 3.66
N ILE A 174 14.47 4.84 3.25
CA ILE A 174 14.40 4.36 1.86
C ILE A 174 12.98 3.88 1.49
N CYS A 175 12.37 3.04 2.33
CA CYS A 175 11.11 2.38 2.00
C CYS A 175 9.87 3.27 2.14
N ILE A 176 9.91 4.31 2.98
CA ILE A 176 8.76 5.18 3.22
C ILE A 176 9.09 6.61 2.78
N SER A 177 10.10 7.23 3.40
CA SER A 177 10.34 8.66 3.21
C SER A 177 10.82 8.99 1.80
N ASP A 178 11.89 8.36 1.32
CA ASP A 178 12.44 8.65 0.00
C ASP A 178 11.45 8.29 -1.10
N HIS A 179 10.71 7.18 -0.93
CA HIS A 179 9.64 6.81 -1.87
C HIS A 179 8.54 7.88 -1.89
N ALA A 180 7.97 8.23 -0.75
CA ALA A 180 6.89 9.23 -0.67
C ALA A 180 7.30 10.59 -1.23
N MET A 181 8.51 11.05 -0.92
CA MET A 181 9.02 12.35 -1.37
C MET A 181 9.35 12.40 -2.87
N ASN A 182 9.67 11.26 -3.49
CA ASN A 182 9.94 11.18 -4.93
C ASN A 182 8.71 10.76 -5.75
N ALA A 183 7.64 10.30 -5.12
CA ALA A 183 6.41 9.83 -5.75
C ALA A 183 5.16 10.60 -5.27
N VAL A 184 5.28 11.92 -5.10
CA VAL A 184 4.20 12.77 -4.54
C VAL A 184 2.91 12.64 -5.35
N ASP A 185 2.99 12.65 -6.67
CA ASP A 185 1.82 12.55 -7.54
C ASP A 185 1.14 11.17 -7.40
N GLU A 186 1.93 10.08 -7.29
CA GLU A 186 1.42 8.73 -7.06
C GLU A 186 0.71 8.65 -5.71
N MET A 187 1.35 9.13 -4.63
CA MET A 187 0.77 9.09 -3.29
C MET A 187 -0.48 9.98 -3.17
N SER A 188 -0.49 11.14 -3.83
CA SER A 188 -1.67 12.01 -3.91
C SER A 188 -2.82 11.34 -4.66
N ALA A 189 -2.53 10.67 -5.77
CA ALA A 189 -3.54 9.91 -6.52
C ALA A 189 -4.09 8.74 -5.69
N LEU A 190 -3.20 8.00 -5.02
CA LEU A 190 -3.59 6.87 -4.17
C LEU A 190 -4.47 7.32 -2.99
N ASN A 191 -4.12 8.41 -2.33
CA ASN A 191 -4.93 9.00 -1.25
C ASN A 191 -6.31 9.47 -1.76
N ARG A 192 -6.35 10.15 -2.90
CA ARG A 192 -7.60 10.59 -3.52
C ARG A 192 -8.50 9.42 -3.90
N ASP A 193 -7.94 8.37 -4.48
CA ASP A 193 -8.69 7.18 -4.89
C ASP A 193 -9.23 6.41 -3.65
N LEU A 194 -8.46 6.34 -2.55
CA LEU A 194 -8.94 5.79 -1.28
C LEU A 194 -10.06 6.63 -0.68
N LYS A 195 -9.93 7.95 -0.63
CA LYS A 195 -10.97 8.84 -0.10
C LYS A 195 -12.25 8.71 -0.92
N LYS A 196 -12.14 8.64 -2.26
CA LYS A 196 -13.29 8.37 -3.12
C LYS A 196 -13.97 7.06 -2.72
N PHE A 197 -13.20 5.99 -2.51
CA PHE A 197 -13.75 4.71 -2.01
C PHE A 197 -14.43 4.87 -0.65
N PHE A 198 -13.86 5.62 0.29
CA PHE A 198 -14.46 5.87 1.61
C PHE A 198 -15.79 6.64 1.48
N ASP A 199 -15.81 7.69 0.67
CA ASP A 199 -17.00 8.54 0.45
C ASP A 199 -18.12 7.75 -0.23
N GLU A 200 -17.81 6.94 -1.25
CA GLU A 200 -18.78 6.09 -1.96
C GLU A 200 -19.40 5.02 -1.04
N ASN A 201 -18.71 4.64 0.03
CA ASN A 201 -19.20 3.71 1.05
C ASN A 201 -19.67 4.38 2.34
N SER A 202 -19.88 5.71 2.33
CA SER A 202 -20.35 6.49 3.47
C SER A 202 -19.55 6.27 4.76
N ALA A 203 -18.24 6.09 4.63
CA ALA A 203 -17.38 5.85 5.77
C ALA A 203 -17.03 7.16 6.50
N GLU A 204 -16.83 7.07 7.80
CA GLU A 204 -16.30 8.15 8.63
C GLU A 204 -14.79 7.94 8.83
N TYR A 205 -13.97 8.98 8.50
CA TYR A 205 -12.52 8.94 8.60
C TYR A 205 -11.91 10.29 9.06
N PRO A 206 -12.38 10.83 10.20
CA PRO A 206 -11.99 12.17 10.67
C PRO A 206 -10.50 12.29 10.97
N ILE A 207 -9.86 11.29 11.57
CA ILE A 207 -8.42 11.31 11.88
C ILE A 207 -7.59 11.33 10.60
N TRP A 208 -8.00 10.56 9.58
CA TRP A 208 -7.37 10.60 8.26
C TRP A 208 -7.40 12.00 7.67
N GLN A 209 -8.57 12.65 7.69
CA GLN A 209 -8.75 14.01 7.16
C GLN A 209 -7.92 15.05 7.94
N GLU A 210 -7.80 14.91 9.26
CA GLU A 210 -6.96 15.78 10.08
C GLU A 210 -5.49 15.63 9.71
N LEU A 211 -4.98 14.40 9.60
CA LEU A 211 -3.60 14.12 9.21
C LEU A 211 -3.30 14.62 7.79
N GLU A 212 -4.23 14.45 6.85
CA GLU A 212 -4.11 14.96 5.49
C GLU A 212 -3.93 16.49 5.48
N LYS A 213 -4.71 17.23 6.29
CA LYS A 213 -4.59 18.69 6.40
C LYS A 213 -3.20 19.13 6.89
N GLU A 214 -2.54 18.30 7.70
CA GLU A 214 -1.18 18.57 8.19
C GLU A 214 -0.10 18.39 7.10
N CYS A 215 -0.42 17.77 5.94
CA CYS A 215 0.53 17.54 4.85
C CYS A 215 0.80 18.77 4.00
N GLY A 216 0.04 19.85 4.16
CA GLY A 216 0.27 21.14 3.54
C GLY A 216 0.31 21.09 2.00
N ARG A 217 1.46 21.45 1.42
CA ARG A 217 1.64 21.58 -0.03
C ARG A 217 1.64 20.25 -0.81
N TYR A 218 1.84 19.13 -0.16
CA TYR A 218 2.03 17.83 -0.81
C TYR A 218 0.72 17.18 -1.27
N LEU A 219 -0.36 17.37 -0.50
CA LEU A 219 -1.68 16.80 -0.82
C LEU A 219 -2.66 17.97 -1.06
N LYS A 220 -2.84 18.33 -2.31
CA LYS A 220 -3.78 19.36 -2.75
C LYS A 220 -4.90 18.76 -3.57
#